data_8d27e2c515b3b8600e7fab52a8e1c9a4
#
_entry.id   8d27e2c515b3b8600e7fab52a8e1c9a4
#
_cell.length_a   1.000
_cell.length_b   1.000
_cell.length_c   1.000
_cell.angle_alpha   90.00
_cell.angle_beta   90.00
_cell.angle_gamma   90.00
#
_symmetry.space_group_name_H-M   'P 1'
#
loop_
_entity.id
_entity.type
_entity.pdbx_description
1 polymer ?
#
loop_
_entity_poly.entity_id
_entity_poly.type
_entity_poly.pdbx_seq_one_letter_code
_entity_poly.pdbx_strand_id
1 'polypeptide(L)'
;MRIGVLGAGQLGRMLALAGYPLAKNFVFYDMSGSPSAGLGEVIIDRDGRYLDDFLSRVDRVTYEFEHLPVEVAEKLAQQRPMHPSPRALQVCQNREAEKTLFGRLGIPTPQWRIADSAEALADVARELCCPVVAKSITEGYDGKGQAVLRTPEDAAEAWQAIG
;
A
#
# COMPACT_ATOMS: atom_id res chain seq x y z
N MET A 1 -10.99 -8.48 -22.81
CA MET A 1 -10.19 -8.77 -21.61
C MET A 1 -10.86 -8.10 -20.42
N ARG A 2 -11.16 -8.88 -19.38
CA ARG A 2 -11.74 -8.39 -18.11
C ARG A 2 -10.64 -8.28 -17.06
N ILE A 3 -10.52 -7.12 -16.46
CA ILE A 3 -9.52 -6.80 -15.45
C ILE A 3 -10.22 -6.77 -14.10
N GLY A 4 -9.78 -7.62 -13.18
CA GLY A 4 -10.16 -7.56 -11.78
C GLY A 4 -9.32 -6.53 -11.03
N VAL A 5 -9.96 -5.69 -10.24
CA VAL A 5 -9.30 -4.68 -9.43
C VAL A 5 -9.62 -4.95 -7.96
N LEU A 6 -8.61 -5.17 -7.14
CA LEU A 6 -8.77 -5.20 -5.69
C LEU A 6 -8.88 -3.77 -5.18
N GLY A 7 -10.01 -3.48 -4.55
CA GLY A 7 -10.45 -2.14 -4.22
C GLY A 7 -11.46 -1.60 -5.25
N ALA A 8 -12.39 -0.78 -4.79
CA ALA A 8 -13.44 -0.17 -5.61
C ALA A 8 -13.59 1.32 -5.27
N GLY A 9 -12.48 2.01 -5.09
CA GLY A 9 -12.41 3.43 -4.79
C GLY A 9 -12.22 4.31 -6.01
N GLN A 10 -11.81 5.54 -5.76
CA GLN A 10 -11.60 6.55 -6.81
C GLN A 10 -10.46 6.18 -7.78
N LEU A 11 -9.40 5.53 -7.31
CA LEU A 11 -8.29 5.12 -8.17
C LEU A 11 -8.72 3.99 -9.11
N GLY A 12 -9.50 3.02 -8.60
CA GLY A 12 -10.12 1.99 -9.42
C GLY A 12 -11.03 2.59 -10.50
N ARG A 13 -11.81 3.64 -10.16
CA ARG A 13 -12.58 4.40 -11.14
C ARG A 13 -11.68 5.00 -12.23
N MET A 14 -10.56 5.62 -11.86
CA MET A 14 -9.62 6.20 -12.84
C MET A 14 -9.01 5.14 -13.75
N LEU A 15 -8.64 3.96 -13.21
CA LEU A 15 -8.17 2.84 -14.00
C LEU A 15 -9.21 2.40 -15.04
N ALA A 16 -10.47 2.27 -14.65
CA ALA A 16 -11.52 1.85 -15.55
C ALA A 16 -11.80 2.90 -16.64
N LEU A 17 -11.86 4.19 -16.28
CA LEU A 17 -12.03 5.28 -17.25
C LEU A 17 -10.90 5.30 -18.29
N ALA A 18 -9.66 5.04 -17.87
CA ALA A 18 -8.52 4.93 -18.78
C ALA A 18 -8.56 3.66 -19.66
N GLY A 19 -9.14 2.58 -19.14
CA GLY A 19 -9.16 1.29 -19.83
C GLY A 19 -10.32 1.09 -20.81
N TYR A 20 -11.47 1.71 -20.61
CA TYR A 20 -12.62 1.55 -21.50
C TYR A 20 -12.33 1.91 -22.96
N PRO A 21 -11.63 3.02 -23.28
CA PRO A 21 -11.25 3.31 -24.66
C PRO A 21 -10.35 2.25 -25.29
N LEU A 22 -9.66 1.43 -24.46
CA LEU A 22 -8.80 0.32 -24.87
C LEU A 22 -9.56 -1.02 -24.92
N ALA A 23 -10.91 -0.99 -24.93
CA ALA A 23 -11.77 -2.16 -24.91
C ALA A 23 -11.49 -3.12 -23.73
N LYS A 24 -11.17 -2.56 -22.56
CA LYS A 24 -11.05 -3.32 -21.30
C LYS A 24 -12.33 -3.17 -20.50
N ASN A 25 -12.74 -4.26 -19.83
CA ASN A 25 -13.86 -4.27 -18.89
C ASN A 25 -13.29 -4.50 -17.49
N PHE A 26 -13.99 -4.02 -16.48
CA PHE A 26 -13.52 -4.04 -15.09
C PHE A 26 -14.53 -4.70 -14.16
N VAL A 27 -14.00 -5.53 -13.26
CA VAL A 27 -14.70 -6.11 -12.13
C VAL A 27 -13.93 -5.72 -10.87
N PHE A 28 -14.59 -5.03 -9.97
CA PHE A 28 -14.00 -4.57 -8.70
C PHE A 28 -14.35 -5.55 -7.59
N TYR A 29 -13.37 -5.82 -6.74
CA TYR A 29 -13.54 -6.61 -5.53
C TYR A 29 -13.35 -5.69 -4.31
N ASP A 30 -14.42 -5.40 -3.61
CA ASP A 30 -14.43 -4.47 -2.49
C ASP A 30 -14.54 -5.19 -1.15
N MET A 31 -13.52 -5.02 -0.31
CA MET A 31 -13.47 -5.55 1.05
C MET A 31 -13.92 -4.55 2.11
N SER A 32 -14.07 -3.27 1.75
CA SER A 32 -14.48 -2.22 2.68
C SER A 32 -15.98 -2.23 2.97
N GLY A 33 -16.77 -2.70 2.01
CA GLY A 33 -18.23 -2.64 2.02
C GLY A 33 -18.79 -1.24 1.66
N SER A 34 -17.94 -0.36 1.14
CA SER A 34 -18.33 1.02 0.76
C SER A 34 -17.68 1.42 -0.57
N PRO A 35 -17.99 0.69 -1.66
CA PRO A 35 -17.39 0.96 -2.96
C PRO A 35 -17.81 2.35 -3.49
N SER A 36 -16.87 3.09 -4.05
CA SER A 36 -17.09 4.44 -4.59
C SER A 36 -16.65 4.62 -6.04
N ALA A 37 -16.19 3.56 -6.70
CA ALA A 37 -15.80 3.60 -8.11
C ALA A 37 -16.94 4.07 -9.01
N GLY A 38 -18.19 3.66 -8.72
CA GLY A 38 -19.39 4.13 -9.38
C GLY A 38 -19.52 3.71 -10.86
N LEU A 39 -18.75 2.71 -11.28
CA LEU A 39 -18.77 2.14 -12.63
C LEU A 39 -18.14 0.74 -12.62
N GLY A 40 -18.35 -0.04 -13.68
CA GLY A 40 -17.94 -1.44 -13.72
C GLY A 40 -18.86 -2.34 -12.91
N GLU A 41 -18.49 -3.61 -12.81
CA GLU A 41 -19.14 -4.60 -11.97
C GLU A 41 -18.44 -4.62 -10.59
N VAL A 42 -19.21 -4.63 -9.51
CA VAL A 42 -18.63 -4.60 -8.14
C VAL A 42 -19.09 -5.82 -7.36
N ILE A 43 -18.15 -6.55 -6.78
CA ILE A 43 -18.39 -7.63 -5.82
C ILE A 43 -17.97 -7.10 -4.45
N ILE A 44 -18.94 -6.98 -3.54
CA ILE A 44 -18.68 -6.58 -2.15
C ILE A 44 -18.48 -7.85 -1.32
N ASP A 45 -17.32 -8.00 -0.71
CA ASP A 45 -16.97 -9.20 0.03
C ASP A 45 -16.01 -8.89 1.19
N ARG A 46 -16.56 -8.84 2.40
CA ARG A 46 -15.79 -8.60 3.62
C ARG A 46 -15.14 -9.85 4.21
N ASP A 47 -15.65 -11.02 3.82
CA ASP A 47 -15.34 -12.29 4.47
C ASP A 47 -14.55 -13.26 3.56
N GLY A 48 -14.24 -12.85 2.33
CA GLY A 48 -13.53 -13.68 1.35
C GLY A 48 -14.36 -14.81 0.73
N ARG A 49 -15.69 -14.75 0.82
CA ARG A 49 -16.60 -15.80 0.33
C ARG A 49 -16.78 -15.80 -1.18
N TYR A 50 -16.64 -14.65 -1.83
CA TYR A 50 -16.88 -14.46 -3.25
C TYR A 50 -15.58 -14.35 -4.07
N LEU A 51 -14.45 -14.74 -3.48
CA LEU A 51 -13.15 -14.65 -4.14
C LEU A 51 -13.09 -15.53 -5.41
N ASP A 52 -13.64 -16.75 -5.33
CA ASP A 52 -13.69 -17.66 -6.48
C ASP A 52 -14.66 -17.16 -7.57
N ASP A 53 -15.77 -16.54 -7.17
CA ASP A 53 -16.71 -15.90 -8.10
C ASP A 53 -16.02 -14.72 -8.81
N PHE A 54 -15.32 -13.86 -8.09
CA PHE A 54 -14.51 -12.79 -8.66
C PHE A 54 -13.49 -13.33 -9.68
N LEU A 55 -12.72 -14.36 -9.31
CA LEU A 55 -11.72 -14.98 -10.17
C LEU A 55 -12.30 -15.59 -11.44
N SER A 56 -13.52 -16.14 -11.36
CA SER A 56 -14.22 -16.72 -12.52
C SER A 56 -14.56 -15.67 -13.59
N ARG A 57 -14.67 -14.40 -13.19
CA ARG A 57 -15.11 -13.29 -14.04
C ARG A 57 -14.00 -12.48 -14.66
N VAL A 58 -12.73 -12.75 -14.32
CA VAL A 58 -11.58 -11.91 -14.72
C VAL A 58 -10.47 -12.71 -15.38
N ASP A 59 -9.77 -12.04 -16.30
CA ASP A 59 -8.62 -12.63 -17.01
C ASP A 59 -7.30 -12.27 -16.31
N ARG A 60 -7.24 -11.10 -15.69
CA ARG A 60 -6.07 -10.53 -15.01
C ARG A 60 -6.51 -9.83 -13.76
N VAL A 61 -5.61 -9.72 -12.77
CA VAL A 61 -5.87 -9.01 -11.52
C VAL A 61 -4.86 -7.88 -11.33
N THR A 62 -5.32 -6.76 -10.80
CA THR A 62 -4.53 -5.64 -10.30
C THR A 62 -5.10 -5.14 -8.97
N TYR A 63 -4.47 -4.16 -8.36
CA TYR A 63 -5.00 -3.48 -7.18
C TYR A 63 -4.86 -1.97 -7.34
N GLU A 64 -5.71 -1.20 -6.66
CA GLU A 64 -5.70 0.25 -6.76
C GLU A 64 -4.91 0.95 -5.66
N PHE A 65 -4.65 0.27 -4.54
CA PHE A 65 -3.97 0.81 -3.36
C PHE A 65 -3.21 -0.29 -2.63
N GLU A 66 -2.27 0.10 -1.76
CA GLU A 66 -1.38 -0.83 -1.08
C GLU A 66 -1.96 -1.47 0.19
N HIS A 67 -3.00 -0.90 0.81
CA HIS A 67 -3.54 -1.41 2.08
C HIS A 67 -4.52 -2.58 1.89
N LEU A 68 -4.01 -3.69 1.36
CA LEU A 68 -4.76 -4.94 1.25
C LEU A 68 -3.91 -6.11 1.78
N PRO A 69 -4.53 -7.17 2.31
CA PRO A 69 -3.79 -8.31 2.82
C PRO A 69 -2.97 -8.98 1.71
N VAL A 70 -1.67 -9.15 1.95
CA VAL A 70 -0.74 -9.78 0.98
C VAL A 70 -1.18 -11.21 0.67
N GLU A 71 -1.70 -11.93 1.66
CA GLU A 71 -2.17 -13.30 1.53
C GLU A 71 -3.34 -13.41 0.52
N VAL A 72 -4.20 -12.41 0.45
CA VAL A 72 -5.27 -12.34 -0.57
C VAL A 72 -4.66 -12.18 -1.95
N ALA A 73 -3.71 -11.26 -2.09
CA ALA A 73 -3.01 -11.05 -3.36
C ALA A 73 -2.25 -12.30 -3.81
N GLU A 74 -1.56 -13.00 -2.89
CA GLU A 74 -0.86 -14.25 -3.17
C GLU A 74 -1.82 -15.36 -3.63
N LYS A 75 -2.94 -15.55 -2.94
CA LYS A 75 -3.96 -16.52 -3.31
C LYS A 75 -4.52 -16.27 -4.72
N LEU A 76 -4.79 -15.01 -5.05
CA LEU A 76 -5.28 -14.61 -6.37
C LEU A 76 -4.23 -14.80 -7.46
N ALA A 77 -2.97 -14.47 -7.18
CA ALA A 77 -1.86 -14.60 -8.12
C ALA A 77 -1.54 -16.06 -8.51
N GLN A 78 -1.91 -17.02 -7.66
CA GLN A 78 -1.80 -18.45 -7.98
C GLN A 78 -2.80 -18.89 -9.07
N GLN A 79 -3.91 -18.18 -9.21
CA GLN A 79 -5.00 -18.57 -10.10
C GLN A 79 -5.14 -17.67 -11.33
N ARG A 80 -4.73 -16.41 -11.24
CA ARG A 80 -4.77 -15.43 -12.34
C ARG A 80 -3.49 -14.60 -12.38
N PRO A 81 -3.00 -14.24 -13.56
CA PRO A 81 -1.88 -13.30 -13.66
C PRO A 81 -2.21 -11.99 -12.97
N MET A 82 -1.36 -11.61 -12.03
CA MET A 82 -1.52 -10.40 -11.22
C MET A 82 -0.35 -9.42 -11.43
N HIS A 83 -0.69 -8.17 -11.67
CA HIS A 83 0.30 -7.10 -11.85
C HIS A 83 -0.20 -5.80 -11.21
N PRO A 84 0.64 -5.13 -10.39
CA PRO A 84 1.94 -5.57 -9.91
C PRO A 84 1.87 -6.90 -9.12
N SER A 85 3.00 -7.56 -8.93
CA SER A 85 3.04 -8.85 -8.21
C SER A 85 2.75 -8.69 -6.70
N PRO A 86 2.31 -9.76 -6.00
CA PRO A 86 2.17 -9.73 -4.54
C PRO A 86 3.47 -9.33 -3.82
N ARG A 87 4.62 -9.70 -4.39
CA ARG A 87 5.93 -9.29 -3.85
C ARG A 87 6.13 -7.77 -3.92
N ALA A 88 5.69 -7.11 -5.00
CA ALA A 88 5.74 -5.65 -5.09
C ALA A 88 4.87 -5.01 -4.01
N LEU A 89 3.64 -5.53 -3.82
CA LEU A 89 2.74 -5.08 -2.77
C LEU A 89 3.38 -5.21 -1.37
N GLN A 90 3.94 -6.38 -1.05
CA GLN A 90 4.60 -6.65 0.23
C GLN A 90 5.74 -5.66 0.52
N VAL A 91 6.53 -5.33 -0.49
CA VAL A 91 7.62 -4.36 -0.34
C VAL A 91 7.07 -2.95 -0.13
N CYS A 92 6.07 -2.53 -0.91
CA CYS A 92 5.49 -1.19 -0.81
C CYS A 92 4.76 -0.94 0.53
N GLN A 93 4.26 -1.97 1.18
CA GLN A 93 3.60 -1.87 2.48
C GLN A 93 4.56 -1.62 3.65
N ASN A 94 5.86 -1.82 3.46
CA ASN A 94 6.85 -1.74 4.53
C ASN A 94 8.01 -0.84 4.11
N ARG A 95 8.15 0.32 4.78
CA ARG A 95 9.16 1.32 4.45
C ARG A 95 10.60 0.83 4.63
N GLU A 96 10.85 -0.06 5.58
CA GLU A 96 12.18 -0.67 5.75
C GLU A 96 12.51 -1.59 4.57
N ALA A 97 11.54 -2.43 4.15
CA ALA A 97 11.70 -3.33 3.00
C ALA A 97 11.92 -2.53 1.70
N GLU A 98 11.17 -1.43 1.51
CA GLU A 98 11.31 -0.55 0.36
C GLU A 98 12.69 0.14 0.33
N LYS A 99 13.12 0.72 1.45
CA LYS A 99 14.44 1.36 1.58
C LYS A 99 15.58 0.37 1.39
N THR A 100 15.44 -0.82 1.94
CA THR A 100 16.40 -1.92 1.76
C THR A 100 16.50 -2.33 0.30
N LEU A 101 15.36 -2.45 -0.40
CA LEU A 101 15.34 -2.76 -1.84
C LEU A 101 16.04 -1.66 -2.64
N PHE A 102 15.75 -0.38 -2.37
CA PHE A 102 16.42 0.73 -3.07
C PHE A 102 17.93 0.71 -2.87
N GLY A 103 18.39 0.44 -1.65
CA GLY A 103 19.82 0.27 -1.37
C GLY A 103 20.47 -0.85 -2.17
N ARG A 104 19.81 -2.02 -2.26
CA ARG A 104 20.30 -3.16 -3.07
C ARG A 104 20.36 -2.86 -4.56
N LEU A 105 19.45 -2.02 -5.05
CA LEU A 105 19.38 -1.61 -6.46
C LEU A 105 20.27 -0.41 -6.77
N GLY A 106 20.97 0.16 -5.79
CA GLY A 106 21.78 1.37 -5.96
C GLY A 106 20.95 2.63 -6.23
N ILE A 107 19.65 2.63 -5.89
CA ILE A 107 18.79 3.80 -6.02
C ILE A 107 19.05 4.74 -4.84
N PRO A 108 19.48 5.97 -5.06
CA PRO A 108 19.79 6.90 -3.98
C PRO A 108 18.53 7.30 -3.21
N THR A 109 18.62 7.27 -1.89
CA THR A 109 17.56 7.75 -0.98
C THR A 109 18.21 8.62 0.10
N PRO A 110 17.47 9.50 0.78
CA PRO A 110 17.94 10.12 2.00
C PRO A 110 18.43 9.08 3.01
N GLN A 111 19.35 9.46 3.87
CA GLN A 111 19.77 8.60 4.98
C GLN A 111 18.59 8.25 5.86
N TRP A 112 18.57 7.03 6.37
CA TRP A 112 17.50 6.53 7.21
C TRP A 112 18.00 5.53 8.25
N ARG A 113 17.28 5.40 9.34
CA ARG A 113 17.51 4.44 10.41
C ARG A 113 16.18 3.92 10.93
N ILE A 114 16.21 2.75 11.54
CA ILE A 114 15.08 2.22 12.30
C ILE A 114 15.23 2.64 13.75
N ALA A 115 14.11 3.00 14.37
CA ALA A 115 13.98 3.21 15.80
C ALA A 115 12.80 2.35 16.30
N ASP A 116 12.98 1.70 17.44
CA ASP A 116 12.00 0.82 18.08
C ASP A 116 11.48 1.39 19.42
N SER A 117 11.94 2.57 19.78
CA SER A 117 11.50 3.31 20.97
C SER A 117 11.70 4.82 20.79
N ALA A 118 11.10 5.61 21.67
CA ALA A 118 11.29 7.05 21.69
C ALA A 118 12.76 7.44 21.96
N GLU A 119 13.46 6.68 22.83
CA GLU A 119 14.86 6.87 23.14
C GLU A 119 15.73 6.60 21.92
N ALA A 120 15.50 5.47 21.22
CA ALA A 120 16.20 5.15 19.99
C ALA A 120 15.92 6.18 18.88
N LEU A 121 14.70 6.72 18.82
CA LEU A 121 14.35 7.78 17.88
C LEU A 121 15.12 9.07 18.17
N ALA A 122 15.30 9.43 19.46
CA ALA A 122 16.12 10.58 19.85
C ALA A 122 17.60 10.39 19.45
N ASP A 123 18.15 9.18 19.64
CA ASP A 123 19.52 8.87 19.26
C ASP A 123 19.72 8.94 17.74
N VAL A 124 18.79 8.37 16.98
CA VAL A 124 18.78 8.48 15.52
C VAL A 124 18.67 9.95 15.06
N ALA A 125 17.87 10.76 15.73
CA ALA A 125 17.71 12.18 15.42
C ALA A 125 19.02 12.95 15.63
N ARG A 126 19.82 12.60 16.66
CA ARG A 126 21.17 13.14 16.90
C ARG A 126 22.14 12.68 15.80
N GLU A 127 22.13 11.38 15.47
CA GLU A 127 23.02 10.81 14.44
C GLU A 127 22.79 11.43 13.06
N LEU A 128 21.54 11.57 12.64
CA LEU A 128 21.17 12.09 11.32
C LEU A 128 21.17 13.62 11.24
N CYS A 129 21.38 14.31 12.35
CA CYS A 129 21.38 15.77 12.46
C CYS A 129 20.02 16.40 12.06
N CYS A 130 19.19 16.70 13.04
CA CYS A 130 17.89 17.35 12.83
C CYS A 130 17.94 18.55 11.86
N PRO A 131 16.87 18.82 11.10
CA PRO A 131 15.54 18.18 11.24
C PRO A 131 15.43 16.82 10.55
N VAL A 132 14.72 15.88 11.18
CA VAL A 132 14.42 14.55 10.61
C VAL A 132 12.92 14.30 10.58
N VAL A 133 12.47 13.37 9.72
CA VAL A 133 11.08 12.95 9.64
C VAL A 133 10.97 11.50 10.11
N ALA A 134 10.34 11.28 11.26
CA ALA A 134 9.95 9.96 11.71
C ALA A 134 8.69 9.51 10.97
N LYS A 135 8.63 8.22 10.63
CA LYS A 135 7.47 7.62 9.93
C LYS A 135 7.20 6.23 10.49
N SER A 136 5.93 5.86 10.61
CA SER A 136 5.56 4.46 10.87
C SER A 136 6.13 3.56 9.77
N ILE A 137 6.57 2.35 10.11
CA ILE A 137 7.14 1.39 9.15
C ILE A 137 6.07 0.93 8.16
N THR A 138 4.89 0.66 8.66
CA THR A 138 3.71 0.28 7.88
C THR A 138 2.64 1.35 7.96
N GLU A 139 1.67 1.33 7.06
CA GLU A 139 0.57 2.30 7.00
C GLU A 139 1.04 3.75 6.75
N GLY A 140 0.22 4.74 7.10
CA GLY A 140 0.55 6.14 6.95
C GLY A 140 0.42 6.65 5.52
N TYR A 141 -0.71 7.29 5.21
CA TYR A 141 -1.02 7.96 3.96
C TYR A 141 -1.46 9.41 4.25
N ASP A 142 -1.36 10.27 3.25
CA ASP A 142 -1.78 11.68 3.35
C ASP A 142 -1.19 12.42 4.57
N GLY A 143 0.07 12.14 4.90
CA GLY A 143 0.76 12.76 6.03
C GLY A 143 0.46 12.16 7.40
N LYS A 144 -0.41 11.15 7.48
CA LYS A 144 -0.64 10.38 8.71
C LYS A 144 0.52 9.43 8.98
N GLY A 145 0.75 9.08 10.25
CA GLY A 145 1.83 8.19 10.64
C GLY A 145 3.23 8.78 10.36
N GLN A 146 3.36 10.13 10.43
CA GLN A 146 4.64 10.81 10.36
C GLN A 146 4.70 12.02 11.27
N ALA A 147 5.89 12.32 11.78
CA ALA A 147 6.17 13.49 12.59
C ALA A 147 7.53 14.08 12.23
N VAL A 148 7.66 15.40 12.32
CA VAL A 148 8.93 16.12 12.09
C VAL A 148 9.56 16.38 13.44
N LEU A 149 10.80 15.88 13.63
CA LEU A 149 11.63 16.24 14.77
C LEU A 149 12.55 17.39 14.35
N ARG A 150 12.43 18.53 15.02
CA ARG A 150 13.33 19.68 14.82
C ARG A 150 14.54 19.58 15.73
N THR A 151 14.34 18.93 16.87
CA THR A 151 15.39 18.60 17.83
C THR A 151 15.21 17.16 18.32
N PRO A 152 16.25 16.51 18.90
CA PRO A 152 16.11 15.16 19.46
C PRO A 152 15.11 15.08 20.61
N GLU A 153 14.86 16.17 21.32
CA GLU A 153 13.92 16.26 22.45
C GLU A 153 12.45 16.08 22.00
N ASP A 154 12.15 16.32 20.71
CA ASP A 154 10.82 16.11 20.13
C ASP A 154 10.46 14.61 20.00
N ALA A 155 11.42 13.70 20.24
CA ALA A 155 11.26 12.27 19.94
C ALA A 155 10.11 11.62 20.73
N ALA A 156 9.91 11.97 22.00
CA ALA A 156 8.84 11.39 22.83
C ALA A 156 7.45 11.74 22.28
N GLU A 157 7.23 13.00 21.91
CA GLU A 157 5.97 13.46 21.32
C GLU A 157 5.77 12.85 19.93
N ALA A 158 6.81 12.85 19.09
CA ALA A 158 6.78 12.26 17.77
C ALA A 158 6.45 10.77 17.82
N TRP A 159 7.05 10.01 18.75
CA TRP A 159 6.78 8.58 18.95
C TRP A 159 5.32 8.31 19.28
N GLN A 160 4.73 9.10 20.17
CA GLN A 160 3.30 8.98 20.52
C GLN A 160 2.38 9.33 19.36
N ALA A 161 2.79 10.25 18.49
CA ALA A 161 1.99 10.69 17.35
C ALA A 161 1.97 9.70 16.18
N ILE A 162 3.00 8.85 16.04
CA ILE A 162 3.14 7.89 14.94
C ILE A 162 2.87 6.43 15.34
N GLY A 163 2.81 6.14 16.65
CA GLY A 163 2.74 4.80 17.26
C GLY A 163 1.38 4.19 17.41
#